data_d6cac05dd206d23c6bb0fd2955ed3b46
#
_entry.id   d6cac05dd206d23c6bb0fd2955ed3b46
#
_cell.length_a   1.000
_cell.length_b   1.000
_cell.length_c   1.000
_cell.angle_alpha   90.00
_cell.angle_beta   90.00
_cell.angle_gamma   90.00
#
_symmetry.space_group_name_H-M   'P 1'
#
loop_
_entity.id
_entity.type
_entity.pdbx_description
1 polymer ?
#
loop_
_entity_poly.entity_id
_entity_poly.type
_entity_poly.pdbx_seq_one_letter_code
_entity_poly.pdbx_strand_id
1 'polypeptide(L)'
;MKQQIRQEKVTASFTEAKAIGFHFRGAHYHLSIIRDVVTNDILGKPPKLAADKLRWHLAGFYWELVATFDCTLQVVAAAYELRLARNKVRWDANFRESLSTMKVANPLIDRIGEVISSDWYQDALARRNAITHWDPAFVQALVADGRVVSVRMLNQEDLVPACERLLSNMREFFEYAEATLPAGRIQFL
;
A
#
# COMPACT_ATOMS: atom_id res chain seq x y z
N MET A 1 -0.65 21.57 -31.17
CA MET A 1 -0.12 21.73 -29.79
C MET A 1 -1.10 21.32 -28.70
N LYS A 2 -2.33 21.84 -28.61
CA LYS A 2 -3.30 21.46 -27.55
C LYS A 2 -3.72 19.97 -27.59
N GLN A 3 -3.86 19.35 -28.76
CA GLN A 3 -4.23 17.94 -28.92
C GLN A 3 -3.09 16.99 -28.50
N GLN A 4 -1.84 17.33 -28.81
CA GLN A 4 -0.67 16.55 -28.45
C GLN A 4 -0.43 16.54 -26.93
N ILE A 5 -0.59 17.70 -26.27
CA ILE A 5 -0.52 17.83 -24.81
C ILE A 5 -1.63 17.03 -24.12
N ARG A 6 -2.82 16.92 -24.74
CA ARG A 6 -3.95 16.15 -24.21
C ARG A 6 -3.70 14.64 -24.33
N GLN A 7 -3.08 14.17 -25.41
CA GLN A 7 -2.70 12.77 -25.60
C GLN A 7 -1.59 12.34 -24.60
N GLU A 8 -0.56 13.15 -24.40
CA GLU A 8 0.51 12.88 -23.44
C GLU A 8 -0.02 12.78 -22.00
N LYS A 9 -0.96 13.66 -21.61
CA LYS A 9 -1.59 13.65 -20.29
C LYS A 9 -2.46 12.41 -20.06
N VAL A 10 -3.23 11.96 -21.06
CA VAL A 10 -4.03 10.74 -20.97
C VAL A 10 -3.14 9.50 -20.86
N THR A 11 -2.01 9.49 -21.57
CA THR A 11 -1.04 8.39 -21.52
C THR A 11 -0.36 8.29 -20.16
N ALA A 12 -0.01 9.42 -19.52
CA ALA A 12 0.58 9.44 -18.18
C ALA A 12 -0.39 8.87 -17.12
N SER A 13 -1.64 9.35 -17.09
CA SER A 13 -2.64 8.86 -16.13
C SER A 13 -2.96 7.37 -16.29
N PHE A 14 -2.95 6.85 -17.51
CA PHE A 14 -3.13 5.42 -17.80
C PHE A 14 -1.95 4.57 -17.31
N THR A 15 -0.73 5.07 -17.41
CA THR A 15 0.47 4.39 -16.91
C THR A 15 0.46 4.29 -15.38
N GLU A 16 0.02 5.33 -14.70
CA GLU A 16 -0.05 5.38 -13.23
C GLU A 16 -1.18 4.52 -12.67
N ALA A 17 -2.33 4.48 -13.35
CA ALA A 17 -3.41 3.55 -12.99
C ALA A 17 -2.98 2.08 -13.12
N LYS A 18 -2.23 1.72 -14.18
CA LYS A 18 -1.62 0.38 -14.31
C LYS A 18 -0.64 0.08 -13.18
N ALA A 19 0.12 1.08 -12.71
CA ALA A 19 1.05 0.91 -11.61
C ALA A 19 0.34 0.56 -10.29
N ILE A 20 -0.83 1.15 -10.01
CA ILE A 20 -1.67 0.77 -8.86
C ILE A 20 -2.00 -0.73 -8.90
N GLY A 21 -2.58 -1.20 -10.02
CA GLY A 21 -2.92 -2.61 -10.19
C GLY A 21 -1.70 -3.53 -10.12
N PHE A 22 -0.54 -3.09 -10.59
CA PHE A 22 0.72 -3.84 -10.48
C PHE A 22 1.15 -3.99 -9.02
N HIS A 23 1.25 -2.89 -8.28
CA HIS A 23 1.67 -2.90 -6.88
C HIS A 23 0.66 -3.63 -5.99
N PHE A 24 -0.64 -3.43 -6.21
CA PHE A 24 -1.66 -4.13 -5.45
C PHE A 24 -1.62 -5.65 -5.67
N ARG A 25 -1.42 -6.13 -6.90
CA ARG A 25 -1.19 -7.57 -7.18
C ARG A 25 0.13 -8.05 -6.59
N GLY A 26 1.16 -7.22 -6.55
CA GLY A 26 2.43 -7.51 -5.87
C GLY A 26 2.22 -7.78 -4.39
N ALA A 27 1.44 -6.93 -3.70
CA ALA A 27 1.07 -7.14 -2.30
C ALA A 27 0.30 -8.45 -2.09
N HIS A 28 -0.67 -8.76 -2.95
CA HIS A 28 -1.39 -10.04 -2.94
C HIS A 28 -0.47 -11.25 -3.11
N TYR A 29 0.46 -11.17 -4.07
CA TYR A 29 1.45 -12.22 -4.29
C TYR A 29 2.29 -12.46 -3.04
N HIS A 30 2.84 -11.42 -2.45
CA HIS A 30 3.62 -11.53 -1.23
C HIS A 30 2.80 -12.11 -0.07
N LEU A 31 1.54 -11.68 0.11
CA LEU A 31 0.65 -12.24 1.12
C LEU A 31 0.39 -13.73 0.91
N SER A 32 0.22 -14.18 -0.33
CA SER A 32 0.03 -15.60 -0.61
C SER A 32 1.23 -16.45 -0.17
N ILE A 33 2.44 -15.95 -0.42
CA ILE A 33 3.67 -16.63 0.02
C ILE A 33 3.86 -16.53 1.54
N ILE A 34 3.52 -15.41 2.18
CA ILE A 34 3.54 -15.28 3.65
C ILE A 34 2.65 -16.34 4.28
N ARG A 35 1.43 -16.51 3.77
CA ARG A 35 0.47 -17.52 4.24
C ARG A 35 1.04 -18.93 4.08
N ASP A 36 1.60 -19.25 2.92
CA ASP A 36 2.23 -20.53 2.64
C ASP A 36 3.39 -20.82 3.60
N VAL A 37 4.31 -19.86 3.75
CA VAL A 37 5.47 -19.99 4.65
C VAL A 37 5.04 -20.18 6.10
N VAL A 38 4.07 -19.40 6.58
CA VAL A 38 3.57 -19.54 7.95
C VAL A 38 2.95 -20.91 8.15
N THR A 39 2.10 -21.35 7.23
CA THR A 39 1.35 -22.60 7.38
C THR A 39 2.23 -23.85 7.21
N ASN A 40 3.07 -23.88 6.18
CA ASN A 40 3.78 -25.07 5.76
C ASN A 40 5.22 -25.14 6.27
N ASP A 41 5.89 -24.00 6.42
CA ASP A 41 7.31 -23.95 6.75
C ASP A 41 7.58 -23.60 8.23
N ILE A 42 6.65 -22.95 8.93
CA ILE A 42 6.87 -22.42 10.29
C ILE A 42 6.02 -23.12 11.35
N LEU A 43 4.67 -23.14 11.19
CA LEU A 43 3.79 -23.72 12.20
C LEU A 43 4.07 -25.21 12.42
N GLY A 44 4.16 -25.63 13.69
CA GLY A 44 4.49 -26.99 14.07
C GLY A 44 5.96 -27.39 13.91
N LYS A 45 6.83 -26.47 13.43
CA LYS A 45 8.26 -26.72 13.23
C LYS A 45 9.11 -26.08 14.34
N PRO A 46 10.38 -26.48 14.50
CA PRO A 46 11.33 -25.77 15.33
C PRO A 46 11.56 -24.32 14.84
N PRO A 47 11.80 -23.35 15.73
CA PRO A 47 11.77 -21.90 15.42
C PRO A 47 12.86 -21.39 14.47
N LYS A 48 13.73 -22.22 13.94
CA LYS A 48 14.87 -21.83 13.09
C LYS A 48 14.61 -21.87 11.57
N LEU A 49 13.45 -22.33 11.11
CA LEU A 49 13.18 -22.54 9.69
C LEU A 49 12.35 -21.39 9.08
N ALA A 50 12.72 -20.99 7.87
CA ALA A 50 12.02 -20.03 7.00
C ALA A 50 11.96 -18.54 7.44
N ALA A 51 12.69 -18.13 8.47
CA ALA A 51 12.68 -16.72 8.92
C ALA A 51 13.08 -15.74 7.81
N ASP A 52 14.07 -16.07 6.98
CA ASP A 52 14.54 -15.18 5.91
C ASP A 52 13.52 -15.09 4.76
N LYS A 53 12.92 -16.22 4.36
CA LYS A 53 11.85 -16.23 3.34
C LYS A 53 10.66 -15.40 3.80
N LEU A 54 10.24 -15.54 5.05
CA LEU A 54 9.15 -14.73 5.63
C LEU A 54 9.50 -13.24 5.62
N ARG A 55 10.72 -12.87 6.06
CA ARG A 55 11.19 -11.48 6.03
C ARG A 55 11.15 -10.86 4.63
N TRP A 56 11.66 -11.57 3.63
CA TRP A 56 11.67 -11.11 2.25
C TRP A 56 10.26 -10.78 1.76
N HIS A 57 9.32 -11.69 2.02
CA HIS A 57 7.96 -11.49 1.55
C HIS A 57 7.19 -10.45 2.36
N LEU A 58 7.47 -10.30 3.66
CA LEU A 58 6.95 -9.19 4.44
C LEU A 58 7.49 -7.84 3.95
N ALA A 59 8.77 -7.77 3.66
CA ALA A 59 9.38 -6.57 3.07
C ALA A 59 8.68 -6.19 1.75
N GLY A 60 8.55 -7.14 0.84
CA GLY A 60 7.84 -6.94 -0.43
C GLY A 60 6.38 -6.52 -0.22
N PHE A 61 5.66 -7.18 0.69
CA PHE A 61 4.28 -6.85 1.00
C PHE A 61 4.09 -5.38 1.42
N TYR A 62 4.90 -4.90 2.38
CA TYR A 62 4.81 -3.52 2.84
C TYR A 62 5.25 -2.50 1.79
N TRP A 63 6.28 -2.82 1.00
CA TRP A 63 6.70 -2.00 -0.13
C TRP A 63 5.58 -1.82 -1.15
N GLU A 64 4.98 -2.92 -1.58
CA GLU A 64 3.91 -2.93 -2.57
C GLU A 64 2.64 -2.25 -2.06
N LEU A 65 2.31 -2.45 -0.78
CA LEU A 65 1.15 -1.82 -0.15
C LEU A 65 1.28 -0.29 -0.13
N VAL A 66 2.42 0.24 0.33
CA VAL A 66 2.65 1.69 0.38
C VAL A 66 2.80 2.28 -1.02
N ALA A 67 3.45 1.56 -1.96
CA ALA A 67 3.54 1.99 -3.35
C ALA A 67 2.16 2.10 -4.03
N THR A 68 1.21 1.22 -3.67
CA THR A 68 -0.19 1.32 -4.13
C THR A 68 -0.81 2.67 -3.72
N PHE A 69 -0.61 3.09 -2.47
CA PHE A 69 -1.08 4.39 -1.99
C PHE A 69 -0.40 5.56 -2.72
N ASP A 70 0.92 5.53 -2.84
CA ASP A 70 1.70 6.59 -3.50
C ASP A 70 1.26 6.74 -4.98
N CYS A 71 1.04 5.62 -5.69
CA CYS A 71 0.51 5.63 -7.06
C CYS A 71 -0.92 6.18 -7.12
N THR A 72 -1.76 5.90 -6.12
CA THR A 72 -3.11 6.46 -6.04
C THR A 72 -3.07 7.99 -5.92
N LEU A 73 -2.18 8.56 -5.11
CA LEU A 73 -1.98 10.01 -5.05
C LEU A 73 -1.52 10.59 -6.40
N GLN A 74 -0.64 9.89 -7.13
CA GLN A 74 -0.20 10.32 -8.46
C GLN A 74 -1.36 10.33 -9.45
N VAL A 75 -2.23 9.33 -9.41
CA VAL A 75 -3.45 9.29 -10.24
C VAL A 75 -4.40 10.44 -9.87
N VAL A 76 -4.60 10.71 -8.59
CA VAL A 76 -5.38 11.86 -8.14
C VAL A 76 -4.79 13.17 -8.68
N ALA A 77 -3.47 13.36 -8.55
CA ALA A 77 -2.79 14.53 -9.08
C ALA A 77 -2.98 14.68 -10.60
N ALA A 78 -2.88 13.59 -11.36
CA ALA A 78 -3.07 13.59 -12.80
C ALA A 78 -4.54 13.87 -13.19
N ALA A 79 -5.51 13.24 -12.50
CA ALA A 79 -6.94 13.41 -12.75
C ALA A 79 -7.41 14.86 -12.56
N TYR A 80 -6.84 15.55 -11.59
CA TYR A 80 -7.13 16.96 -11.31
C TYR A 80 -6.12 17.93 -11.94
N GLU A 81 -5.24 17.43 -12.81
CA GLU A 81 -4.25 18.24 -13.55
C GLU A 81 -3.36 19.10 -12.63
N LEU A 82 -3.01 18.59 -11.44
CA LEU A 82 -2.13 19.31 -10.53
C LEU A 82 -0.76 19.49 -11.18
N ARG A 83 -0.23 20.72 -11.13
CA ARG A 83 1.07 21.06 -11.71
C ARG A 83 2.22 20.72 -10.74
N LEU A 84 2.24 19.47 -10.29
CA LEU A 84 3.28 18.95 -9.39
C LEU A 84 4.21 18.01 -10.16
N ALA A 85 5.51 18.13 -9.91
CA ALA A 85 6.45 17.13 -10.42
C ALA A 85 6.17 15.78 -9.72
N ARG A 86 6.31 14.66 -10.45
CA ARG A 86 5.98 13.32 -9.95
C ARG A 86 6.62 13.01 -8.58
N ASN A 87 7.88 13.39 -8.38
CA ASN A 87 8.59 13.21 -7.11
C ASN A 87 8.15 14.17 -5.99
N LYS A 88 7.24 15.10 -6.27
CA LYS A 88 6.61 16.02 -5.31
C LYS A 88 5.17 15.65 -4.99
N VAL A 89 4.63 14.62 -5.66
CA VAL A 89 3.29 14.11 -5.35
C VAL A 89 3.39 13.27 -4.08
N ARG A 90 3.08 13.90 -2.97
CA ARG A 90 3.00 13.31 -1.64
C ARG A 90 2.01 14.09 -0.81
N TRP A 91 1.41 13.47 0.20
CA TRP A 91 0.45 14.14 1.07
C TRP A 91 1.15 15.15 1.98
N ASP A 92 1.31 16.36 1.50
CA ASP A 92 1.84 17.50 2.25
C ASP A 92 0.95 18.75 2.09
N ALA A 93 1.36 19.85 2.69
CA ALA A 93 0.61 21.11 2.60
C ALA A 93 0.42 21.57 1.15
N ASN A 94 1.46 21.44 0.31
CA ASN A 94 1.41 21.87 -1.09
C ASN A 94 0.42 21.03 -1.91
N PHE A 95 0.38 19.71 -1.68
CA PHE A 95 -0.56 18.82 -2.35
C PHE A 95 -2.01 19.16 -1.96
N ARG A 96 -2.27 19.33 -0.66
CA ARG A 96 -3.60 19.70 -0.14
C ARG A 96 -4.08 21.05 -0.66
N GLU A 97 -3.20 22.05 -0.65
CA GLU A 97 -3.50 23.38 -1.19
C GLU A 97 -3.82 23.31 -2.70
N SER A 98 -3.03 22.54 -3.45
CA SER A 98 -3.26 22.33 -4.89
C SER A 98 -4.62 21.70 -5.16
N LEU A 99 -5.04 20.69 -4.39
CA LEU A 99 -6.38 20.07 -4.49
C LEU A 99 -7.48 21.06 -4.14
N SER A 100 -7.32 21.83 -3.07
CA SER A 100 -8.30 22.84 -2.64
C SER A 100 -8.49 23.93 -3.70
N THR A 101 -7.40 24.39 -4.31
CA THR A 101 -7.43 25.40 -5.38
C THR A 101 -8.19 24.90 -6.62
N MET A 102 -8.11 23.61 -6.93
CA MET A 102 -8.80 23.00 -8.06
C MET A 102 -10.27 22.65 -7.77
N LYS A 103 -10.80 23.03 -6.61
CA LYS A 103 -12.17 22.72 -6.17
C LYS A 103 -12.47 21.21 -6.22
N VAL A 104 -11.49 20.40 -5.86
CA VAL A 104 -11.67 18.94 -5.72
C VAL A 104 -12.71 18.69 -4.64
N ALA A 105 -13.57 17.71 -4.86
CA ALA A 105 -14.59 17.33 -3.90
C ALA A 105 -13.97 17.05 -2.52
N ASN A 106 -14.40 17.78 -1.50
CA ASN A 106 -13.91 17.64 -0.13
C ASN A 106 -13.86 16.18 0.37
N PRO A 107 -14.87 15.31 0.07
CA PRO A 107 -14.84 13.92 0.54
C PRO A 107 -13.61 13.11 0.14
N LEU A 108 -13.01 13.36 -1.05
CA LEU A 108 -11.78 12.66 -1.46
C LEU A 108 -10.57 13.15 -0.65
N ILE A 109 -10.46 14.46 -0.42
CA ILE A 109 -9.39 15.06 0.39
C ILE A 109 -9.48 14.53 1.82
N ASP A 110 -10.70 14.54 2.40
CA ASP A 110 -10.95 14.05 3.74
C ASP A 110 -10.59 12.57 3.85
N ARG A 111 -11.01 11.74 2.88
CA ARG A 111 -10.70 10.30 2.86
C ARG A 111 -9.21 10.01 2.77
N ILE A 112 -8.45 10.73 1.95
CA ILE A 112 -6.99 10.61 1.90
C ILE A 112 -6.38 10.98 3.26
N GLY A 113 -6.86 12.07 3.88
CA GLY A 113 -6.43 12.49 5.22
C GLY A 113 -6.71 11.45 6.30
N GLU A 114 -7.90 10.85 6.29
CA GLU A 114 -8.29 9.75 7.18
C GLU A 114 -7.36 8.55 7.04
N VAL A 115 -7.09 8.11 5.80
CA VAL A 115 -6.18 6.99 5.54
C VAL A 115 -4.80 7.27 6.10
N ILE A 116 -4.24 8.44 5.81
CA ILE A 116 -2.90 8.81 6.30
C ILE A 116 -2.84 8.88 7.81
N SER A 117 -3.91 9.34 8.45
CA SER A 117 -3.99 9.45 9.91
C SER A 117 -4.36 8.14 10.59
N SER A 118 -4.73 7.10 9.83
CA SER A 118 -5.14 5.82 10.38
C SER A 118 -3.96 5.02 10.93
N ASP A 119 -4.19 4.34 12.03
CA ASP A 119 -3.18 3.49 12.67
C ASP A 119 -2.63 2.42 11.71
N TRP A 120 -3.51 1.84 10.89
CA TRP A 120 -3.11 0.79 9.96
C TRP A 120 -2.13 1.29 8.88
N TYR A 121 -2.34 2.51 8.35
CA TYR A 121 -1.45 3.07 7.33
C TYR A 121 -0.14 3.54 7.95
N GLN A 122 -0.19 4.17 9.12
CA GLN A 122 1.00 4.58 9.86
C GLN A 122 1.86 3.38 10.26
N ASP A 123 1.25 2.27 10.70
CA ASP A 123 1.96 1.02 10.97
C ASP A 123 2.61 0.46 9.69
N ALA A 124 1.87 0.39 8.58
CA ALA A 124 2.41 -0.08 7.31
C ALA A 124 3.60 0.78 6.83
N LEU A 125 3.48 2.11 6.93
CA LEU A 125 4.53 3.05 6.55
C LEU A 125 5.77 2.92 7.46
N ALA A 126 5.57 2.81 8.77
CA ALA A 126 6.65 2.61 9.73
C ALA A 126 7.41 1.31 9.44
N ARG A 127 6.69 0.21 9.15
CA ARG A 127 7.29 -1.08 8.81
C ARG A 127 8.04 -1.02 7.50
N ARG A 128 7.48 -0.42 6.45
CA ARG A 128 8.19 -0.20 5.18
C ARG A 128 9.50 0.55 5.41
N ASN A 129 9.48 1.61 6.21
CA ASN A 129 10.66 2.40 6.52
C ASN A 129 11.70 1.60 7.34
N ALA A 130 11.27 0.89 8.37
CA ALA A 130 12.15 0.08 9.20
C ALA A 130 12.82 -1.05 8.40
N ILE A 131 12.09 -1.72 7.50
CA ILE A 131 12.62 -2.73 6.59
C ILE A 131 13.71 -2.14 5.69
N THR A 132 13.53 -0.92 5.20
CA THR A 132 14.54 -0.22 4.39
C THR A 132 15.84 0.00 5.17
N HIS A 133 15.77 0.11 6.49
CA HIS A 133 16.90 0.30 7.40
C HIS A 133 17.37 -0.97 8.12
N TRP A 134 16.94 -2.14 7.65
CA TRP A 134 17.36 -3.46 8.17
C TRP A 134 17.01 -3.74 9.64
N ASP A 135 15.93 -3.20 10.16
CA ASP A 135 15.42 -3.61 11.48
C ASP A 135 14.54 -4.87 11.34
N PRO A 136 14.99 -6.04 11.86
CA PRO A 136 14.35 -7.34 11.58
C PRO A 136 13.16 -7.68 12.51
N ALA A 137 12.84 -6.84 13.49
CA ALA A 137 11.96 -7.22 14.60
C ALA A 137 10.47 -6.89 14.34
N PHE A 138 9.88 -7.44 13.26
CA PHE A 138 8.45 -7.21 12.99
C PHE A 138 7.51 -8.29 13.49
N VAL A 139 8.03 -9.49 13.66
CA VAL A 139 7.21 -10.66 13.99
C VAL A 139 7.85 -11.43 15.14
N GLN A 140 6.97 -12.02 15.95
CA GLN A 140 7.33 -12.91 17.05
C GLN A 140 6.75 -14.29 16.78
N ALA A 141 7.54 -15.33 17.01
CA ALA A 141 7.07 -16.69 17.02
C ALA A 141 6.74 -17.10 18.46
N LEU A 142 5.51 -17.51 18.70
CA LEU A 142 5.14 -18.16 19.95
C LEU A 142 5.49 -19.64 19.88
N VAL A 143 6.19 -20.15 20.86
CA VAL A 143 6.68 -21.52 20.91
C VAL A 143 6.05 -22.25 22.11
N ALA A 144 5.48 -23.42 21.85
CA ALA A 144 5.05 -24.36 22.88
C ALA A 144 5.63 -25.74 22.51
N ASP A 145 6.12 -26.47 23.51
CA ASP A 145 6.72 -27.81 23.35
C ASP A 145 7.81 -27.88 22.27
N GLY A 146 8.63 -26.81 22.17
CA GLY A 146 9.71 -26.69 21.19
C GLY A 146 9.27 -26.46 19.74
N ARG A 147 7.99 -26.20 19.50
CA ARG A 147 7.41 -25.93 18.17
C ARG A 147 6.71 -24.60 18.11
N VAL A 148 6.73 -23.95 16.95
CA VAL A 148 6.01 -22.70 16.72
C VAL A 148 4.51 -23.00 16.65
N VAL A 149 3.73 -22.34 17.53
CA VAL A 149 2.26 -22.46 17.58
C VAL A 149 1.55 -21.26 16.97
N SER A 150 2.20 -20.10 16.90
CA SER A 150 1.66 -18.89 16.26
C SER A 150 2.81 -17.99 15.80
N VAL A 151 2.54 -17.22 14.73
CA VAL A 151 3.39 -16.12 14.27
C VAL A 151 2.60 -14.84 14.38
N ARG A 152 3.08 -13.89 15.17
CA ARG A 152 2.37 -12.65 15.49
C ARG A 152 3.16 -11.42 15.10
N MET A 153 2.44 -10.35 14.87
CA MET A 153 2.98 -9.00 14.82
C MET A 153 3.38 -8.52 16.23
N LEU A 154 4.17 -7.45 16.33
CA LEU A 154 4.55 -6.89 17.65
C LEU A 154 3.36 -6.44 18.49
N ASN A 155 2.26 -6.04 17.88
CA ASN A 155 1.00 -5.69 18.56
C ASN A 155 0.17 -6.91 19.00
N GLN A 156 0.75 -8.11 18.97
CA GLN A 156 0.13 -9.39 19.33
C GLN A 156 -0.97 -9.90 18.39
N GLU A 157 -1.22 -9.24 17.28
CA GLU A 157 -2.14 -9.70 16.24
C GLU A 157 -1.48 -10.82 15.40
N ASP A 158 -2.24 -11.85 15.05
CA ASP A 158 -1.74 -12.91 14.16
C ASP A 158 -1.35 -12.35 12.80
N LEU A 159 -0.18 -12.73 12.31
CA LEU A 159 0.48 -12.11 11.16
C LEU A 159 -0.37 -12.15 9.88
N VAL A 160 -0.92 -13.30 9.52
CA VAL A 160 -1.66 -13.46 8.26
C VAL A 160 -2.95 -12.62 8.27
N PRO A 161 -3.82 -12.71 9.30
CA PRO A 161 -4.97 -11.83 9.43
C PRO A 161 -4.62 -10.34 9.43
N ALA A 162 -3.53 -9.94 10.07
CA ALA A 162 -3.07 -8.55 10.05
C ALA A 162 -2.76 -8.07 8.63
N CYS A 163 -2.03 -8.85 7.84
CA CYS A 163 -1.72 -8.52 6.44
C CYS A 163 -2.99 -8.51 5.57
N GLU A 164 -3.91 -9.44 5.78
CA GLU A 164 -5.21 -9.48 5.07
C GLU A 164 -6.03 -8.22 5.31
N ARG A 165 -6.10 -7.78 6.56
CA ARG A 165 -6.81 -6.55 6.94
C ARG A 165 -6.16 -5.32 6.30
N LEU A 166 -4.84 -5.20 6.31
CA LEU A 166 -4.12 -4.10 5.66
C LEU A 166 -4.43 -4.04 4.16
N LEU A 167 -4.45 -5.18 3.50
CA LEU A 167 -4.76 -5.27 2.07
C LEU A 167 -6.21 -4.91 1.77
N SER A 168 -7.17 -5.32 2.63
CA SER A 168 -8.57 -4.94 2.53
C SER A 168 -8.77 -3.43 2.68
N ASN A 169 -8.15 -2.82 3.70
CA ASN A 169 -8.22 -1.38 3.92
C ASN A 169 -7.66 -0.59 2.72
N MET A 170 -6.56 -1.06 2.12
CA MET A 170 -5.99 -0.45 0.93
C MET A 170 -6.92 -0.57 -0.28
N ARG A 171 -7.59 -1.73 -0.46
CA ARG A 171 -8.59 -1.95 -1.51
C ARG A 171 -9.75 -0.97 -1.37
N GLU A 172 -10.33 -0.87 -0.19
CA GLU A 172 -11.42 0.06 0.09
C GLU A 172 -11.06 1.51 -0.22
N PHE A 173 -9.82 1.89 0.09
CA PHE A 173 -9.33 3.23 -0.19
C PHE A 173 -9.26 3.51 -1.71
N PHE A 174 -8.63 2.65 -2.49
CA PHE A 174 -8.50 2.94 -3.92
C PHE A 174 -9.82 2.77 -4.68
N GLU A 175 -10.72 1.86 -4.28
CA GLU A 175 -12.08 1.75 -4.83
C GLU A 175 -12.87 3.04 -4.56
N TYR A 176 -12.74 3.60 -3.36
CA TYR A 176 -13.33 4.90 -3.04
C TYR A 176 -12.72 6.03 -3.91
N ALA A 177 -11.41 6.05 -4.05
CA ALA A 177 -10.73 7.03 -4.89
C ALA A 177 -11.19 6.94 -6.35
N GLU A 178 -11.29 5.71 -6.90
CA GLU A 178 -11.79 5.47 -8.26
C GLU A 178 -13.23 5.99 -8.43
N ALA A 179 -14.12 5.68 -7.51
CA ALA A 179 -15.53 6.10 -7.56
C ALA A 179 -15.70 7.62 -7.46
N THR A 180 -14.75 8.31 -6.82
CA THR A 180 -14.82 9.76 -6.57
C THR A 180 -14.13 10.58 -7.66
N LEU A 181 -13.25 9.98 -8.45
CA LEU A 181 -12.56 10.65 -9.54
C LEU A 181 -13.52 11.01 -10.67
N PRO A 182 -13.24 12.08 -11.46
CA PRO A 182 -14.08 12.47 -12.59
C PRO A 182 -14.31 11.32 -13.58
N ALA A 183 -15.57 11.02 -13.87
CA ALA A 183 -15.97 9.92 -14.73
C ALA A 183 -15.25 9.93 -16.09
N GLY A 184 -14.77 8.77 -16.53
CA GLY A 184 -14.11 8.58 -17.83
C GLY A 184 -12.63 8.92 -17.87
N ARG A 185 -12.01 9.30 -16.74
CA ARG A 185 -10.59 9.63 -16.75
C ARG A 185 -9.66 8.46 -16.39
N ILE A 186 -10.10 7.48 -15.57
CA ILE A 186 -9.22 6.38 -15.15
C ILE A 186 -10.06 5.15 -14.74
N GLN A 187 -9.62 3.95 -15.17
CA GLN A 187 -10.03 2.66 -14.60
C GLN A 187 -8.80 2.04 -13.93
N PHE A 188 -8.90 1.65 -12.67
CA PHE A 188 -7.76 1.12 -11.89
C PHE A 188 -7.51 -0.38 -12.10
N LEU A 189 -8.51 -1.16 -12.50
CA LEU A 189 -8.43 -2.62 -12.62
C LEU A 189 -8.84 -3.12 -14.01
#